data_380bfcdbc29a404f39b2b4bcf473191e
#
_entry.id   380bfcdbc29a404f39b2b4bcf473191e
#
_cell.length_a   1.000
_cell.length_b   1.000
_cell.length_c   1.000
_cell.angle_alpha   90.00
_cell.angle_beta   90.00
_cell.angle_gamma   90.00
#
_symmetry.space_group_name_H-M   'P 1'
#
loop_
_entity.id
_entity.type
_entity.pdbx_description
1 polymer ?
#
loop_
_entity_poly.entity_id
_entity_poly.type
_entity_poly.pdbx_seq_one_letter_code
_entity_poly.pdbx_strand_id
1 'polypeptide(L)'
;GVRVRNVQIQVDRNTQNAFGDPQAAYNAWRNARPGETGDRNAMRLPGYSTLDLGLSKSFTMPWSEGHKLQFRWEVINVFNHQYFDGQNGNLTRSTWGLQQDSDIGEATSDFGKIFTDIQGVPRRMQFGLRYSF
;
A
#
# COMPACT_ATOMS: atom_id res chain seq x y z
N GLY A 1 9.44 -4.76 20.53
CA GLY A 1 9.03 -3.69 21.43
C GLY A 1 7.72 -4.02 22.14
N VAL A 2 7.47 -3.35 23.22
CA VAL A 2 6.22 -3.44 23.99
C VAL A 2 5.47 -2.11 23.83
N ARG A 3 4.20 -2.19 23.49
CA ARG A 3 3.35 -1.01 23.30
C ARG A 3 2.85 -0.52 24.68
N VAL A 4 3.15 0.73 24.98
CA VAL A 4 2.70 1.37 26.23
C VAL A 4 1.51 2.31 26.03
N ARG A 5 1.25 2.74 24.79
CA ARG A 5 0.11 3.56 24.39
C ARG A 5 -0.52 3.04 23.11
N ASN A 6 -1.77 3.34 22.94
CA ASN A 6 -2.48 2.95 21.73
C ASN A 6 -2.06 3.86 20.57
N VAL A 7 -1.50 3.25 19.53
CA VAL A 7 -1.11 3.93 18.29
C VAL A 7 -1.71 3.16 17.12
N GLN A 8 -2.29 3.88 16.20
CA GLN A 8 -2.81 3.34 14.96
C GLN A 8 -1.97 3.85 13.78
N ILE A 9 -1.88 3.02 12.76
CA ILE A 9 -1.29 3.44 11.50
C ILE A 9 -2.25 4.42 10.83
N GLN A 10 -1.78 5.62 10.65
CA GLN A 10 -2.45 6.67 9.89
C GLN A 10 -1.45 7.23 8.90
N VAL A 11 -1.50 6.71 7.69
CA VAL A 11 -0.52 7.04 6.66
C VAL A 11 -0.63 8.50 6.27
N ASP A 12 0.44 9.24 6.48
CA ASP A 12 0.61 10.57 5.92
C ASP A 12 1.31 10.47 4.56
N ARG A 13 0.58 10.79 3.53
CA ARG A 13 1.09 10.74 2.15
C ARG A 13 2.08 11.86 1.82
N ASN A 14 2.01 12.96 2.52
CA ASN A 14 2.89 14.10 2.26
C ASN A 14 4.31 13.83 2.78
N THR A 15 4.41 13.22 3.94
CA THR A 15 5.70 12.86 4.55
C THR A 15 6.12 11.42 4.25
N GLN A 16 5.25 10.64 3.56
CA GLN A 16 5.46 9.22 3.30
C GLN A 16 5.72 8.42 4.58
N ASN A 17 5.02 8.77 5.65
CA ASN A 17 5.15 8.12 6.94
C ASN A 17 3.90 7.31 7.27
N ALA A 18 4.10 6.17 7.94
CA ALA A 18 3.01 5.33 8.42
C ALA A 18 2.22 5.98 9.57
N PHE A 19 2.79 6.97 10.22
CA PHE A 19 2.20 7.65 11.35
C PHE A 19 2.01 9.13 11.05
N GLY A 20 0.85 9.66 11.40
CA GLY A 20 0.59 11.09 11.30
C GLY A 20 1.46 11.91 12.26
N ASP A 21 1.81 11.35 13.41
CA ASP A 21 2.78 11.88 14.36
C ASP A 21 3.81 10.80 14.70
N PRO A 22 4.98 10.81 14.03
CA PRO A 22 6.02 9.83 14.24
C PRO A 22 6.60 9.86 15.66
N GLN A 23 6.72 11.03 16.25
CA GLN A 23 7.28 11.17 17.61
C GLN A 23 6.35 10.58 18.67
N ALA A 24 5.05 10.83 18.56
CA ALA A 24 4.05 10.23 19.44
C ALA A 24 4.01 8.71 19.28
N ALA A 25 4.14 8.23 18.04
CA ALA A 25 4.22 6.80 17.75
C ALA A 25 5.47 6.16 18.36
N TYR A 26 6.61 6.82 18.24
CA TYR A 26 7.86 6.37 18.86
C TYR A 26 7.73 6.25 20.39
N ASN A 27 7.20 7.27 21.03
CA ASN A 27 7.00 7.31 22.47
C ASN A 27 5.93 6.32 22.99
N ALA A 28 5.16 5.74 22.07
CA ALA A 28 4.18 4.71 22.42
C ALA A 28 4.78 3.31 22.59
N TRP A 29 6.05 3.16 22.27
CA TRP A 29 6.77 1.90 22.34
C TRP A 29 7.97 2.00 23.30
N ARG A 30 8.32 0.90 23.91
CA ARG A 30 9.54 0.74 24.69
C ARG A 30 10.19 -0.60 24.43
N ASN A 31 11.43 -0.73 24.81
CA ASN A 31 12.08 -2.02 24.80
C ASN A 31 11.44 -2.97 25.82
N ALA A 32 11.37 -4.25 25.45
CA ALA A 32 10.92 -5.29 26.36
C ALA A 32 11.90 -5.44 27.52
N ARG A 33 11.40 -5.56 28.72
CA ARG A 33 12.21 -5.85 29.90
C ARG A 33 12.56 -7.34 29.96
N PRO A 34 13.59 -7.73 30.71
CA PRO A 34 13.87 -9.14 30.93
C PRO A 34 12.62 -9.89 31.41
N GLY A 35 12.26 -10.97 30.72
CA GLY A 35 11.07 -11.75 30.99
C GLY A 35 9.80 -11.30 30.31
N GLU A 36 9.79 -10.17 29.61
CA GLU A 36 8.69 -9.74 28.77
C GLU A 36 8.87 -10.19 27.32
N THR A 37 7.78 -10.60 26.69
CA THR A 37 7.74 -10.80 25.25
C THR A 37 7.22 -9.54 24.57
N GLY A 38 7.79 -9.22 23.41
CA GLY A 38 7.26 -8.11 22.59
C GLY A 38 5.85 -8.39 22.07
N ASP A 39 5.11 -7.33 21.84
CA ASP A 39 3.77 -7.42 21.26
C ASP A 39 3.84 -7.95 19.82
N ARG A 40 2.95 -8.89 19.52
CA ARG A 40 2.75 -9.40 18.17
C ARG A 40 1.51 -8.80 17.56
N ASN A 41 1.55 -8.54 16.26
CA ASN A 41 0.39 -8.03 15.50
C ASN A 41 -0.26 -6.80 16.14
N ALA A 42 0.52 -5.95 16.77
CA ALA A 42 0.05 -4.79 17.48
C ALA A 42 -0.45 -3.68 16.56
N MET A 43 -0.09 -3.72 15.30
CA MET A 43 -0.50 -2.75 14.29
C MET A 43 -1.11 -3.45 13.08
N ARG A 44 -2.08 -2.79 12.47
CA ARG A 44 -2.70 -3.22 11.22
C ARG A 44 -2.45 -2.19 10.15
N LEU A 45 -1.95 -2.65 9.03
CA LEU A 45 -1.84 -1.82 7.83
C LEU A 45 -3.24 -1.52 7.27
N PRO A 46 -3.40 -0.39 6.56
CA PRO A 46 -4.62 -0.12 5.84
C PRO A 46 -4.95 -1.25 4.89
N GLY A 47 -6.22 -1.63 4.84
CA GLY A 47 -6.70 -2.60 3.85
C GLY A 47 -6.50 -2.07 2.43
N TYR A 48 -6.40 -2.98 1.49
CA TYR A 48 -6.38 -2.59 0.09
C TYR A 48 -7.58 -3.16 -0.66
N SER A 49 -7.97 -2.46 -1.71
CA SER A 49 -8.96 -2.93 -2.66
C SER A 49 -8.53 -2.53 -4.06
N THR A 50 -8.68 -3.44 -5.00
CA THR A 50 -8.46 -3.16 -6.42
C THR A 50 -9.71 -3.53 -7.20
N LEU A 51 -9.98 -2.80 -8.24
CA LEU A 51 -11.03 -3.09 -9.20
C LEU A 51 -10.47 -2.95 -10.60
N ASP A 52 -10.65 -3.99 -11.37
CA ASP A 52 -10.31 -4.00 -12.78
C ASP A 52 -11.61 -3.99 -13.59
N LEU A 53 -11.61 -3.23 -14.67
CA LEU A 53 -12.76 -3.09 -15.55
C LEU A 53 -12.38 -3.43 -16.98
N GLY A 54 -13.18 -4.27 -17.61
CA GLY A 54 -13.07 -4.58 -19.03
C GLY A 54 -14.38 -4.28 -19.74
N LEU A 55 -14.31 -3.51 -20.81
CA LEU A 55 -15.43 -3.22 -21.70
C LEU A 55 -15.05 -3.62 -23.11
N SER A 56 -15.92 -4.38 -23.78
CA SER A 56 -15.75 -4.66 -25.21
C SER A 56 -17.08 -4.52 -25.93
N LYS A 57 -17.02 -3.97 -27.14
CA LYS A 57 -18.18 -3.84 -27.99
C LYS A 57 -17.79 -4.13 -29.44
N SER A 58 -18.63 -4.91 -30.10
CA SER A 58 -18.46 -5.22 -31.52
C SER A 58 -19.55 -4.52 -32.32
N PHE A 59 -19.16 -3.95 -33.44
CA PHE A 59 -20.02 -3.28 -34.39
C PHE A 59 -19.94 -4.03 -35.72
N THR A 60 -21.05 -4.37 -36.28
CA THR A 60 -21.12 -4.87 -37.67
C THR A 60 -21.06 -3.68 -38.59
N MET A 61 -20.22 -3.78 -39.61
CA MET A 61 -20.10 -2.70 -40.61
C MET A 61 -21.31 -2.64 -41.53
N PRO A 62 -21.79 -1.42 -41.81
CA PRO A 62 -23.02 -1.27 -42.62
C PRO A 62 -22.88 -1.72 -44.10
N TRP A 63 -21.64 -1.86 -44.56
CA TRP A 63 -21.39 -2.27 -45.97
C TRP A 63 -21.20 -3.78 -46.17
N SER A 64 -21.03 -4.54 -45.07
CA SER A 64 -20.87 -6.00 -45.19
C SER A 64 -21.11 -6.66 -43.85
N GLU A 65 -21.99 -7.65 -43.81
CA GLU A 65 -22.29 -8.43 -42.61
C GLU A 65 -21.11 -9.26 -42.09
N GLY A 66 -20.14 -9.58 -42.97
CA GLY A 66 -18.94 -10.29 -42.59
C GLY A 66 -17.90 -9.44 -41.85
N HIS A 67 -17.99 -8.13 -42.00
CA HIS A 67 -17.02 -7.21 -41.42
C HIS A 67 -17.46 -6.71 -40.06
N LYS A 68 -16.59 -6.92 -39.07
CA LYS A 68 -16.86 -6.52 -37.67
C LYS A 68 -15.71 -5.70 -37.14
N LEU A 69 -16.03 -4.63 -36.47
CA LEU A 69 -15.09 -3.81 -35.70
C LEU A 69 -15.36 -4.03 -34.22
N GLN A 70 -14.36 -4.54 -33.52
CA GLN A 70 -14.41 -4.72 -32.07
C GLN A 70 -13.56 -3.68 -31.39
N PHE A 71 -14.15 -2.93 -30.51
CA PHE A 71 -13.47 -2.06 -29.57
C PHE A 71 -13.35 -2.76 -28.23
N ARG A 72 -12.17 -2.70 -27.60
CA ARG A 72 -11.91 -3.21 -26.26
C ARG A 72 -11.22 -2.16 -25.43
N TRP A 73 -11.70 -1.94 -24.26
CA TRP A 73 -11.10 -1.06 -23.27
C TRP A 73 -10.93 -1.81 -21.97
N GLU A 74 -9.71 -1.83 -21.45
CA GLU A 74 -9.38 -2.44 -20.18
C GLU A 74 -8.73 -1.43 -19.26
N VAL A 75 -9.15 -1.42 -18.03
CA VAL A 75 -8.59 -0.58 -16.97
C VAL A 75 -8.23 -1.47 -15.81
N ILE A 76 -6.95 -1.50 -15.47
CA ILE A 76 -6.43 -2.18 -14.30
C ILE A 76 -6.30 -1.13 -13.20
N ASN A 77 -6.75 -1.47 -12.00
CA ASN A 77 -6.76 -0.59 -10.84
C ASN A 77 -7.49 0.73 -11.12
N VAL A 78 -8.79 0.65 -11.38
CA VAL A 78 -9.66 1.79 -11.74
C VAL A 78 -9.54 2.95 -10.76
N PHE A 79 -9.49 2.64 -9.47
CA PHE A 79 -9.41 3.64 -8.40
C PHE A 79 -7.99 4.19 -8.20
N ASN A 80 -6.99 3.67 -8.88
CA ASN A 80 -5.59 4.03 -8.68
C ASN A 80 -5.18 3.92 -7.21
N HIS A 81 -5.65 2.86 -6.55
CA HIS A 81 -5.40 2.65 -5.14
C HIS A 81 -4.13 1.83 -4.97
N GLN A 82 -3.13 2.44 -4.39
CA GLN A 82 -1.90 1.78 -3.99
C GLN A 82 -2.04 1.27 -2.56
N TYR A 83 -1.43 0.16 -2.27
CA TYR A 83 -1.41 -0.42 -0.93
C TYR A 83 0.04 -0.60 -0.45
N PHE A 84 0.16 -0.71 0.85
CA PHE A 84 1.44 -0.95 1.49
C PHE A 84 1.55 -2.44 1.80
N ASP A 85 2.57 -3.09 1.24
CA ASP A 85 2.83 -4.50 1.51
C ASP A 85 3.76 -4.61 2.71
N GLY A 86 3.22 -5.13 3.79
CA GLY A 86 4.01 -5.52 4.95
C GLY A 86 4.74 -6.86 4.78
N GLN A 87 4.63 -7.50 3.63
CA GLN A 87 5.15 -8.86 3.43
C GLN A 87 6.66 -8.95 3.31
N ASN A 88 7.34 -7.88 3.03
CA ASN A 88 8.80 -7.91 3.04
C ASN A 88 9.40 -8.11 4.44
N GLY A 89 8.59 -8.58 5.36
CA GLY A 89 8.99 -9.30 6.57
C GLY A 89 9.76 -8.49 7.60
N ASN A 90 10.08 -7.25 7.31
CA ASN A 90 10.95 -6.43 8.12
C ASN A 90 10.32 -5.17 8.69
N LEU A 91 9.00 -5.11 8.75
CA LEU A 91 8.32 -4.09 9.53
C LEU A 91 8.73 -4.09 11.01
N THR A 92 9.38 -5.16 11.42
CA THR A 92 9.79 -5.33 12.82
C THR A 92 11.22 -4.91 13.08
N ARG A 93 12.05 -4.74 12.08
CA ARG A 93 13.48 -4.67 12.39
C ARG A 93 14.28 -3.49 11.86
N SER A 94 14.08 -3.06 10.67
CA SER A 94 15.01 -2.06 10.10
C SER A 94 14.34 -0.82 9.57
N THR A 95 13.12 -0.95 9.09
CA THR A 95 12.46 0.16 8.40
C THR A 95 11.77 1.12 9.36
N TRP A 96 11.30 0.63 10.50
CA TRP A 96 10.50 1.44 11.42
C TRP A 96 11.25 1.88 12.67
N GLY A 97 12.52 1.49 12.81
CA GLY A 97 13.34 1.94 13.92
C GLY A 97 12.80 1.59 15.31
N LEU A 98 11.89 0.59 15.40
CA LEU A 98 11.32 0.14 16.67
C LEU A 98 12.34 -0.52 17.62
N GLN A 99 13.55 -0.67 17.17
CA GLN A 99 14.67 -1.20 17.97
C GLN A 99 15.51 -0.12 18.62
N GLN A 100 15.02 1.04 18.72
CA GLN A 100 15.85 2.07 19.28
C GLN A 100 16.11 1.87 20.75
N ASP A 101 17.36 2.11 21.03
CA ASP A 101 17.85 2.32 22.37
C ASP A 101 17.01 3.41 23.02
N SER A 102 16.35 3.06 24.11
CA SER A 102 15.44 3.94 24.84
C SER A 102 16.12 5.22 25.37
N ASP A 103 17.41 5.34 25.14
CA ASP A 103 18.20 6.44 25.68
C ASP A 103 18.20 7.70 24.82
N ILE A 104 17.70 7.63 23.59
CA ILE A 104 17.77 8.78 22.68
C ILE A 104 16.55 9.70 22.78
N GLY A 105 15.40 9.21 23.25
CA GLY A 105 14.21 10.02 23.48
C GLY A 105 13.54 10.66 22.25
N GLU A 106 14.16 10.54 21.08
CA GLU A 106 13.70 11.11 19.83
C GLU A 106 13.57 10.06 18.74
N ALA A 107 12.54 10.19 17.92
CA ALA A 107 12.38 9.37 16.72
C ALA A 107 13.47 9.71 15.71
N THR A 108 14.08 8.70 15.10
CA THR A 108 15.00 8.96 13.99
C THR A 108 14.26 9.56 12.81
N SER A 109 14.99 10.25 11.93
CA SER A 109 14.42 10.85 10.71
C SER A 109 13.70 9.85 9.82
N ASP A 110 14.04 8.57 9.91
CA ASP A 110 13.48 7.51 9.07
C ASP A 110 12.43 6.67 9.81
N PHE A 111 12.13 6.98 11.06
CA PHE A 111 11.13 6.26 11.82
C PHE A 111 9.75 6.34 11.16
N GLY A 112 9.16 5.20 10.89
CA GLY A 112 7.83 5.09 10.29
C GLY A 112 7.74 5.44 8.79
N LYS A 113 8.84 5.77 8.13
CA LYS A 113 8.82 6.07 6.70
C LYS A 113 8.60 4.83 5.85
N ILE A 114 7.78 4.97 4.83
CA ILE A 114 7.33 3.91 3.92
C ILE A 114 7.88 4.16 2.53
N PHE A 115 9.18 4.04 2.36
CA PHE A 115 9.82 4.35 1.07
C PHE A 115 9.68 3.24 0.03
N THR A 116 9.74 2.01 0.46
CA THR A 116 9.86 0.84 -0.42
C THR A 116 8.66 -0.09 -0.34
N ASP A 117 7.75 0.19 0.57
CA ASP A 117 6.65 -0.72 0.89
C ASP A 117 5.37 -0.37 0.14
N ILE A 118 5.46 0.56 -0.82
CA ILE A 118 4.34 0.87 -1.71
C ILE A 118 4.27 -0.21 -2.77
N GLN A 119 3.25 -1.03 -2.67
CA GLN A 119 2.97 -2.08 -3.62
C GLN A 119 1.70 -1.73 -4.40
N GLY A 120 1.51 -2.43 -5.45
CA GLY A 120 0.37 -2.27 -6.31
C GLY A 120 0.74 -1.64 -7.64
N VAL A 121 0.03 -2.09 -8.64
CA VAL A 121 0.19 -1.59 -10.00
C VAL A 121 -0.55 -0.27 -10.09
N PRO A 122 0.07 0.81 -10.56
CA PRO A 122 -0.64 2.04 -10.83
C PRO A 122 -1.72 1.78 -11.88
N ARG A 123 -2.73 2.64 -11.92
CA ARG A 123 -3.79 2.51 -12.91
C ARG A 123 -3.21 2.44 -14.32
N ARG A 124 -3.57 1.40 -15.02
CA ARG A 124 -3.21 1.18 -16.42
C ARG A 124 -4.46 1.12 -17.26
N MET A 125 -4.43 1.75 -18.41
CA MET A 125 -5.50 1.68 -19.38
C MET A 125 -4.95 1.12 -20.68
N GLN A 126 -5.70 0.21 -21.26
CA GLN A 126 -5.38 -0.38 -22.54
C GLN A 126 -6.59 -0.28 -23.46
N PHE A 127 -6.33 0.15 -24.68
CA PHE A 127 -7.33 0.22 -25.75
C PHE A 127 -6.94 -0.74 -26.83
N GLY A 128 -7.87 -1.54 -27.28
CA GLY A 128 -7.69 -2.45 -28.41
C GLY A 128 -8.75 -2.20 -29.46
N LEU A 129 -8.35 -2.25 -30.72
CA LEU A 129 -9.22 -2.20 -31.86
C LEU A 129 -8.92 -3.41 -32.74
N ARG A 130 -9.95 -4.20 -33.03
CA ARG A 130 -9.83 -5.37 -33.89
C ARG A 130 -10.84 -5.26 -35.02
N TYR A 131 -10.33 -5.35 -36.21
CA TYR A 131 -11.15 -5.46 -37.40
C TYR A 131 -11.07 -6.88 -37.96
N SER A 132 -12.22 -7.47 -38.22
CA SER A 132 -12.36 -8.81 -38.81
C SER A 132 -13.12 -8.69 -40.12
N PHE A 133 -12.66 -9.39 -41.13
CA PHE A 133 -13.26 -9.41 -42.46
C PHE A 133 -13.36 -10.84 -42.97
#